data_c5c7d634e6bd9e108d919d701b6a549f
#
_entry.id   c5c7d634e6bd9e108d919d701b6a549f
#
_cell.length_a   1.000
_cell.length_b   1.000
_cell.length_c   1.000
_cell.angle_alpha   90.00
_cell.angle_beta   90.00
_cell.angle_gamma   90.00
#
_symmetry.space_group_name_H-M   'P 1'
#
loop_
_entity.id
_entity.type
_entity.pdbx_description
1 polymer ?
#
loop_
_entity_poly.entity_id
_entity_poly.type
_entity_poly.pdbx_seq_one_letter_code
_entity_poly.pdbx_strand_id
1 'polypeptide(L)'
;MAVKVLVVDDSSFFRRRVSEIINQDPLMTVIDTAQNGREAVDKAQQLRPDVITMDIEMPVLDGISAVREIMAKCPTPILMFSSLTHEGAKATLDALDAGALDFLPKKFEDIARDKDEAVNLLQQRVKEIARKRFLMATRPRAPEPAARPAVTGTLNRPLAERQSEPARAAAAPAAFKRSGKSYQLVAIGTSTGGPVALQNVLTKLPGDFPHPILLIQHMPATFTAAFAARLNGLCQIGVKEAQDGDVLKPGQA
;
A
#
# COMPACT_ATOMS: atom_id res chain seq x y z
N MET A 1 -3.41 20.12 -13.30
CA MET A 1 -2.01 20.17 -12.80
C MET A 1 -1.38 18.83 -13.08
N ALA A 2 -0.11 18.82 -13.52
CA ALA A 2 0.63 17.58 -13.76
C ALA A 2 0.96 16.90 -12.40
N VAL A 3 0.93 15.58 -12.37
CA VAL A 3 1.31 14.76 -11.21
C VAL A 3 2.83 14.89 -10.98
N LYS A 4 3.22 15.33 -9.80
CA LYS A 4 4.62 15.52 -9.41
C LYS A 4 5.22 14.20 -8.91
N VAL A 5 6.23 13.69 -9.59
CA VAL A 5 6.87 12.40 -9.27
C VAL A 5 8.30 12.59 -8.80
N LEU A 6 8.67 11.94 -7.70
CA LEU A 6 10.04 11.77 -7.25
C LEU A 6 10.51 10.36 -7.61
N VAL A 7 11.62 10.24 -8.35
CA VAL A 7 12.17 8.95 -8.78
C VAL A 7 13.38 8.58 -7.92
N VAL A 8 13.32 7.41 -7.26
CA VAL A 8 14.32 6.96 -6.29
C VAL A 8 14.84 5.59 -6.68
N ASP A 9 16.13 5.48 -6.96
CA ASP A 9 16.84 4.23 -7.28
C ASP A 9 18.35 4.49 -7.17
N ASP A 10 19.18 3.53 -6.80
CA ASP A 10 20.62 3.69 -6.74
C ASP A 10 21.28 3.66 -8.14
N SER A 11 20.66 2.96 -9.10
CA SER A 11 21.09 2.91 -10.49
C SER A 11 20.77 4.20 -11.24
N SER A 12 21.77 4.95 -11.65
CA SER A 12 21.59 6.15 -12.47
C SER A 12 20.93 5.87 -13.82
N PHE A 13 21.20 4.69 -14.40
CA PHE A 13 20.57 4.25 -15.65
C PHE A 13 19.06 4.04 -15.46
N PHE A 14 18.67 3.33 -14.41
CA PHE A 14 17.25 3.04 -14.14
C PHE A 14 16.49 4.32 -13.77
N ARG A 15 17.07 5.19 -12.91
CA ARG A 15 16.50 6.51 -12.61
C ARG A 15 16.19 7.31 -13.87
N ARG A 16 17.18 7.39 -14.77
CA ARG A 16 17.03 8.11 -16.05
C ARG A 16 15.92 7.49 -16.90
N ARG A 17 15.91 6.16 -17.06
CA ARG A 17 14.91 5.45 -17.85
C ARG A 17 13.48 5.66 -17.35
N VAL A 18 13.26 5.51 -16.04
CA VAL A 18 11.96 5.76 -15.40
C VAL A 18 11.54 7.22 -15.56
N SER A 19 12.48 8.17 -15.40
CA SER A 19 12.20 9.60 -15.57
C SER A 19 11.81 9.95 -17.00
N GLU A 20 12.47 9.37 -18.01
CA GLU A 20 12.13 9.54 -19.40
C GLU A 20 10.71 9.02 -19.71
N ILE A 21 10.35 7.83 -19.22
CA ILE A 21 9.02 7.25 -19.42
C ILE A 21 7.93 8.13 -18.76
N ILE A 22 8.16 8.57 -17.54
CA ILE A 22 7.17 9.40 -16.83
C ILE A 22 6.97 10.74 -17.54
N ASN A 23 8.05 11.39 -17.97
CA ASN A 23 8.00 12.69 -18.64
C ASN A 23 7.44 12.65 -20.07
N GLN A 24 7.25 11.46 -20.68
CA GLN A 24 6.55 11.31 -21.96
C GLN A 24 5.04 11.62 -21.84
N ASP A 25 4.47 11.46 -20.65
CA ASP A 25 3.05 11.80 -20.42
C ASP A 25 2.91 13.25 -19.92
N PRO A 26 2.21 14.15 -20.67
CA PRO A 26 2.06 15.55 -20.28
C PRO A 26 1.29 15.76 -18.97
N LEU A 27 0.63 14.72 -18.46
CA LEU A 27 -0.08 14.77 -17.17
C LEU A 27 0.83 14.44 -15.97
N MET A 28 2.09 14.12 -16.20
CA MET A 28 3.07 13.80 -15.15
C MET A 28 4.36 14.59 -15.36
N THR A 29 5.09 14.83 -14.30
CA THR A 29 6.42 15.44 -14.35
C THR A 29 7.30 14.89 -13.22
N VAL A 30 8.53 14.51 -13.56
CA VAL A 30 9.55 14.20 -12.57
C VAL A 30 10.10 15.52 -12.04
N ILE A 31 9.89 15.77 -10.75
CA ILE A 31 10.31 17.02 -10.11
C ILE A 31 11.74 16.95 -9.56
N ASP A 32 12.18 15.74 -9.22
CA ASP A 32 13.57 15.46 -8.79
C ASP A 32 13.82 13.95 -8.76
N THR A 33 15.08 13.56 -8.51
CA THR A 33 15.50 12.17 -8.33
C THR A 33 16.32 12.02 -7.04
N ALA A 34 16.36 10.81 -6.46
CA ALA A 34 17.20 10.48 -5.32
C ALA A 34 17.95 9.15 -5.57
N GLN A 35 19.15 9.01 -5.01
CA GLN A 35 20.00 7.82 -5.22
C GLN A 35 20.02 6.86 -4.03
N ASN A 36 19.34 7.20 -2.94
CA ASN A 36 19.22 6.37 -1.73
C ASN A 36 17.98 6.81 -0.92
N GLY A 37 17.60 5.98 0.03
CA GLY A 37 16.43 6.23 0.86
C GLY A 37 16.53 7.49 1.72
N ARG A 38 17.74 7.90 2.17
CA ARG A 38 17.91 9.11 2.99
C ARG A 38 17.58 10.37 2.17
N GLU A 39 18.15 10.47 0.98
CA GLU A 39 17.80 11.57 0.06
C GLU A 39 16.31 11.57 -0.27
N ALA A 40 15.71 10.38 -0.45
CA ALA A 40 14.30 10.26 -0.74
C ALA A 40 13.42 10.83 0.38
N VAL A 41 13.75 10.52 1.65
CA VAL A 41 13.02 11.04 2.82
C VAL A 41 13.12 12.57 2.88
N ASP A 42 14.31 13.12 2.71
CA ASP A 42 14.55 14.57 2.79
C ASP A 42 13.82 15.30 1.66
N LYS A 43 13.95 14.82 0.41
CA LYS A 43 13.27 15.39 -0.76
C LYS A 43 11.76 15.24 -0.70
N ALA A 44 11.23 14.13 -0.17
CA ALA A 44 9.79 13.96 0.04
C ALA A 44 9.22 15.02 0.98
N GLN A 45 9.92 15.37 2.05
CA GLN A 45 9.52 16.40 2.99
C GLN A 45 9.58 17.80 2.38
N GLN A 46 10.62 18.09 1.60
CA GLN A 46 10.85 19.40 1.01
C GLN A 46 9.93 19.69 -0.18
N LEU A 47 9.86 18.72 -1.12
CA LEU A 47 9.21 18.91 -2.42
C LEU A 47 7.73 18.49 -2.44
N ARG A 48 7.30 17.69 -1.45
CA ARG A 48 5.92 17.20 -1.34
C ARG A 48 5.41 16.60 -2.66
N PRO A 49 6.06 15.57 -3.23
CA PRO A 49 5.62 14.93 -4.47
C PRO A 49 4.21 14.34 -4.31
N ASP A 50 3.54 14.11 -5.43
CA ASP A 50 2.25 13.43 -5.46
C ASP A 50 2.39 11.92 -5.43
N VAL A 51 3.52 11.41 -5.98
CA VAL A 51 3.91 9.99 -6.00
C VAL A 51 5.44 9.89 -5.89
N ILE A 52 5.90 8.84 -5.26
CA ILE A 52 7.30 8.43 -5.25
C ILE A 52 7.41 7.06 -5.92
N THR A 53 8.32 6.89 -6.88
CA THR A 53 8.76 5.56 -7.30
C THR A 53 10.04 5.23 -6.56
N MET A 54 10.16 4.04 -5.97
CA MET A 54 11.25 3.71 -5.06
C MET A 54 11.74 2.29 -5.24
N ASP A 55 13.05 2.14 -5.36
CA ASP A 55 13.71 0.85 -5.27
C ASP A 55 13.72 0.32 -3.84
N ILE A 56 13.78 -1.00 -3.70
CA ILE A 56 13.89 -1.69 -2.41
C ILE A 56 15.35 -1.71 -1.94
N GLU A 57 16.28 -2.10 -2.82
CA GLU A 57 17.68 -2.35 -2.47
C GLU A 57 18.53 -1.13 -2.79
N MET A 58 18.82 -0.33 -1.78
CA MET A 58 19.64 0.89 -1.92
C MET A 58 20.65 1.02 -0.79
N PRO A 59 21.83 1.67 -1.05
CA PRO A 59 22.81 1.97 -0.01
C PRO A 59 22.30 3.06 0.95
N VAL A 60 22.96 3.22 2.09
CA VAL A 60 22.72 4.21 3.15
C VAL A 60 21.41 3.99 3.90
N LEU A 61 20.29 3.99 3.22
CA LEU A 61 18.97 3.67 3.75
C LEU A 61 18.20 2.90 2.67
N ASP A 62 17.78 1.69 2.99
CA ASP A 62 16.99 0.84 2.08
C ASP A 62 15.59 1.42 1.84
N GLY A 63 14.94 0.94 0.77
CA GLY A 63 13.63 1.45 0.37
C GLY A 63 12.53 1.18 1.40
N ILE A 64 12.55 0.03 2.09
CA ILE A 64 11.52 -0.31 3.09
C ILE A 64 11.61 0.63 4.30
N SER A 65 12.82 0.89 4.77
CA SER A 65 13.09 1.83 5.86
C SER A 65 12.72 3.27 5.44
N ALA A 66 13.02 3.66 4.20
CA ALA A 66 12.62 4.95 3.65
C ALA A 66 11.08 5.09 3.58
N VAL A 67 10.36 4.03 3.14
CA VAL A 67 8.88 4.01 3.15
C VAL A 67 8.36 4.28 4.55
N ARG A 68 8.86 3.58 5.58
CA ARG A 68 8.42 3.79 6.98
C ARG A 68 8.61 5.24 7.43
N GLU A 69 9.78 5.82 7.16
CA GLU A 69 10.07 7.21 7.52
C GLU A 69 9.19 8.21 6.76
N ILE A 70 8.99 8.02 5.46
CA ILE A 70 8.12 8.89 4.64
C ILE A 70 6.68 8.82 5.13
N MET A 71 6.17 7.60 5.37
CA MET A 71 4.79 7.42 5.84
C MET A 71 4.57 8.02 7.24
N ALA A 72 5.58 8.04 8.09
CA ALA A 72 5.51 8.68 9.41
C ALA A 72 5.57 10.22 9.34
N LYS A 73 6.45 10.78 8.48
CA LYS A 73 6.75 12.22 8.45
C LYS A 73 5.89 13.00 7.44
N CYS A 74 5.70 12.44 6.25
CA CYS A 74 4.99 13.07 5.13
C CYS A 74 4.30 12.02 4.25
N PRO A 75 3.23 11.36 4.73
CA PRO A 75 2.56 10.27 4.02
C PRO A 75 2.34 10.61 2.54
N THR A 76 3.01 9.86 1.67
CA THR A 76 3.01 10.06 0.22
C THR A 76 2.80 8.72 -0.45
N PRO A 77 1.98 8.62 -1.52
CA PRO A 77 1.82 7.40 -2.29
C PRO A 77 3.15 6.91 -2.86
N ILE A 78 3.50 5.64 -2.64
CA ILE A 78 4.77 5.04 -3.07
C ILE A 78 4.50 3.81 -3.93
N LEU A 79 5.13 3.77 -5.12
CA LEU A 79 5.25 2.62 -6.01
C LEU A 79 6.64 2.01 -5.85
N MET A 80 6.71 0.76 -5.39
CA MET A 80 8.00 0.08 -5.26
C MET A 80 8.46 -0.53 -6.58
N PHE A 81 9.76 -0.49 -6.84
CA PHE A 81 10.40 -1.36 -7.81
C PHE A 81 11.10 -2.51 -7.08
N SER A 82 10.95 -3.72 -7.61
CA SER A 82 11.54 -4.91 -6.97
C SER A 82 12.15 -5.87 -7.98
N SER A 83 13.09 -6.71 -7.51
CA SER A 83 13.59 -7.85 -8.27
C SER A 83 12.54 -8.96 -8.35
N LEU A 84 12.56 -9.78 -9.44
CA LEU A 84 11.67 -10.94 -9.63
C LEU A 84 12.13 -12.19 -8.87
N THR A 85 13.02 -12.06 -7.90
CA THR A 85 13.50 -13.16 -7.09
C THR A 85 12.52 -13.48 -5.96
N HIS A 86 12.62 -14.68 -5.37
CA HIS A 86 11.81 -15.07 -4.21
C HIS A 86 12.07 -14.14 -3.00
N GLU A 87 13.33 -13.73 -2.79
CA GLU A 87 13.71 -12.77 -1.74
C GLU A 87 13.12 -11.39 -2.03
N GLY A 88 13.16 -10.95 -3.29
CA GLY A 88 12.53 -9.71 -3.74
C GLY A 88 11.01 -9.71 -3.52
N ALA A 89 10.34 -10.86 -3.72
CA ALA A 89 8.91 -10.97 -3.43
C ALA A 89 8.60 -10.74 -1.94
N LYS A 90 9.37 -11.34 -1.03
CA LYS A 90 9.22 -11.14 0.41
C LYS A 90 9.48 -9.67 0.79
N ALA A 91 10.59 -9.10 0.33
CA ALA A 91 10.92 -7.70 0.59
C ALA A 91 9.86 -6.73 0.05
N THR A 92 9.27 -7.04 -1.11
CA THR A 92 8.16 -6.27 -1.68
C THR A 92 6.92 -6.29 -0.78
N LEU A 93 6.54 -7.47 -0.27
CA LEU A 93 5.42 -7.59 0.65
C LEU A 93 5.69 -6.84 1.96
N ASP A 94 6.93 -6.84 2.45
CA ASP A 94 7.32 -6.05 3.63
C ASP A 94 7.27 -4.54 3.37
N ALA A 95 7.58 -4.09 2.13
CA ALA A 95 7.42 -2.70 1.72
C ALA A 95 5.94 -2.27 1.68
N LEU A 96 5.05 -3.15 1.21
CA LEU A 96 3.60 -2.90 1.23
C LEU A 96 3.08 -2.77 2.67
N ASP A 97 3.56 -3.60 3.60
CA ASP A 97 3.21 -3.49 5.03
C ASP A 97 3.77 -2.21 5.66
N ALA A 98 4.94 -1.76 5.22
CA ALA A 98 5.50 -0.47 5.62
C ALA A 98 4.69 0.73 5.15
N GLY A 99 3.77 0.53 4.19
CA GLY A 99 2.84 1.53 3.71
C GLY A 99 2.94 1.87 2.23
N ALA A 100 3.81 1.20 1.45
CA ALA A 100 3.79 1.33 0.00
C ALA A 100 2.42 0.88 -0.56
N LEU A 101 1.97 1.50 -1.64
CA LEU A 101 0.64 1.22 -2.18
C LEU A 101 0.61 0.12 -3.23
N ASP A 102 1.70 -0.02 -3.98
CA ASP A 102 1.82 -1.02 -5.04
C ASP A 102 3.28 -1.26 -5.41
N PHE A 103 3.51 -2.20 -6.31
CA PHE A 103 4.84 -2.50 -6.81
C PHE A 103 4.82 -2.86 -8.30
N LEU A 104 5.99 -2.71 -8.93
CA LEU A 104 6.32 -3.23 -10.26
C LEU A 104 7.69 -3.93 -10.19
N PRO A 105 7.88 -5.03 -10.93
CA PRO A 105 9.22 -5.58 -11.07
C PRO A 105 10.14 -4.59 -11.82
N LYS A 106 11.43 -4.52 -11.46
CA LYS A 106 12.41 -3.68 -12.17
C LYS A 106 12.47 -4.01 -13.67
N LYS A 107 12.27 -5.27 -14.01
CA LYS A 107 12.12 -5.72 -15.39
C LYS A 107 10.66 -5.70 -15.85
N PHE A 108 9.94 -4.59 -15.60
CA PHE A 108 8.55 -4.48 -16.05
C PHE A 108 8.41 -4.54 -17.58
N GLU A 109 9.48 -4.28 -18.31
CA GLU A 109 9.56 -4.49 -19.77
C GLU A 109 9.43 -5.99 -20.15
N ASP A 110 9.85 -6.91 -19.27
CA ASP A 110 9.77 -8.37 -19.54
C ASP A 110 8.35 -8.91 -19.33
N ILE A 111 7.48 -8.22 -18.61
CA ILE A 111 6.08 -8.62 -18.40
C ILE A 111 5.11 -7.97 -19.39
N ALA A 112 5.57 -7.01 -20.14
CA ALA A 112 4.84 -6.37 -21.21
C ALA A 112 5.11 -7.09 -22.54
N ARG A 113 4.13 -7.07 -23.46
CA ARG A 113 4.26 -7.70 -24.78
C ARG A 113 5.22 -6.94 -25.69
N ASP A 114 5.33 -5.63 -25.46
CA ASP A 114 6.20 -4.72 -26.20
C ASP A 114 6.61 -3.52 -25.33
N LYS A 115 7.49 -2.65 -25.91
CA LYS A 115 7.99 -1.47 -25.20
C LYS A 115 6.90 -0.45 -24.89
N ASP A 116 5.91 -0.31 -25.76
CA ASP A 116 4.83 0.66 -25.59
C ASP A 116 3.89 0.21 -24.48
N GLU A 117 3.62 -1.09 -24.37
CA GLU A 117 2.86 -1.66 -23.25
C GLU A 117 3.58 -1.46 -21.92
N ALA A 118 4.92 -1.62 -21.88
CA ALA A 118 5.73 -1.37 -20.69
C ALA A 118 5.65 0.09 -20.24
N VAL A 119 5.76 1.03 -21.18
CA VAL A 119 5.62 2.47 -20.93
C VAL A 119 4.22 2.77 -20.37
N ASN A 120 3.17 2.28 -21.04
CA ASN A 120 1.80 2.46 -20.61
C ASN A 120 1.53 1.89 -19.23
N LEU A 121 2.07 0.70 -18.92
CA LEU A 121 1.93 0.05 -17.62
C LEU A 121 2.48 0.91 -16.49
N LEU A 122 3.71 1.42 -16.63
CA LEU A 122 4.32 2.29 -15.62
C LEU A 122 3.53 3.59 -15.46
N GLN A 123 3.20 4.26 -16.55
CA GLN A 123 2.45 5.52 -16.54
C GLN A 123 1.07 5.34 -15.90
N GLN A 124 0.36 4.26 -16.22
CA GLN A 124 -0.93 3.95 -15.65
C GLN A 124 -0.82 3.72 -14.14
N ARG A 125 0.16 2.92 -13.67
CA ARG A 125 0.36 2.66 -12.25
C ARG A 125 0.64 3.92 -11.46
N VAL A 126 1.52 4.79 -11.96
CA VAL A 126 1.83 6.08 -11.31
C VAL A 126 0.56 6.94 -11.20
N LYS A 127 -0.24 7.05 -12.28
CA LYS A 127 -1.49 7.82 -12.25
C LYS A 127 -2.54 7.25 -11.29
N GLU A 128 -2.68 5.94 -11.24
CA GLU A 128 -3.62 5.27 -10.33
C GLU A 128 -3.24 5.48 -8.86
N ILE A 129 -1.95 5.40 -8.55
CA ILE A 129 -1.44 5.62 -7.19
C ILE A 129 -1.57 7.09 -6.78
N ALA A 130 -1.29 8.03 -7.70
CA ALA A 130 -1.43 9.46 -7.44
C ALA A 130 -2.85 9.85 -7.00
N ARG A 131 -3.88 9.23 -7.60
CA ARG A 131 -5.29 9.45 -7.23
C ARG A 131 -5.59 9.09 -5.77
N LYS A 132 -4.82 8.18 -5.16
CA LYS A 132 -5.01 7.74 -3.78
C LYS A 132 -4.45 8.73 -2.75
N ARG A 133 -3.69 9.75 -3.16
CA ARG A 133 -3.16 10.79 -2.26
C ARG A 133 -4.25 11.45 -1.42
N PHE A 134 -5.38 11.78 -2.03
CA PHE A 134 -6.52 12.39 -1.33
C PHE A 134 -7.08 11.49 -0.23
N LEU A 135 -7.07 10.18 -0.41
CA LEU A 135 -7.53 9.21 0.58
C LEU A 135 -6.54 9.04 1.75
N MET A 136 -5.25 9.27 1.51
CA MET A 136 -4.24 9.23 2.57
C MET A 136 -4.28 10.48 3.46
N ALA A 137 -4.57 11.64 2.88
CA ALA A 137 -4.66 12.91 3.62
C ALA A 137 -5.86 12.96 4.59
N THR A 138 -6.88 12.12 4.39
CA THR A 138 -8.09 12.06 5.24
C THR A 138 -8.05 10.99 6.33
N ARG A 139 -7.00 10.18 6.42
CA ARG A 139 -6.84 9.24 7.55
C ARG A 139 -6.53 10.03 8.82
N PRO A 140 -7.36 9.95 9.88
CA PRO A 140 -7.03 10.53 11.16
C PRO A 140 -5.71 9.92 11.64
N ARG A 141 -4.72 10.75 11.91
CA ARG A 141 -3.48 10.33 12.58
C ARG A 141 -3.88 9.65 13.89
N ALA A 142 -3.51 8.38 14.06
CA ALA A 142 -3.71 7.70 15.33
C ALA A 142 -3.10 8.58 16.44
N PRO A 143 -3.81 8.84 17.54
CA PRO A 143 -3.26 9.66 18.61
C PRO A 143 -2.02 8.94 19.15
N GLU A 144 -0.90 9.62 19.08
CA GLU A 144 0.34 9.25 19.75
C GLU A 144 0.00 9.04 21.23
N PRO A 145 0.42 7.92 21.88
CA PRO A 145 0.15 7.75 23.30
C PRO A 145 0.81 8.88 24.06
N ALA A 146 0.00 9.82 24.52
CA ALA A 146 0.45 10.94 25.33
C ALA A 146 1.21 10.41 26.54
N ALA A 147 2.48 10.80 26.65
CA ALA A 147 3.27 10.55 27.84
C ALA A 147 2.48 11.04 29.05
N ARG A 148 2.19 10.13 29.98
CA ARG A 148 1.53 10.46 31.25
C ARG A 148 2.35 11.50 31.99
N PRO A 149 1.85 12.69 32.30
CA PRO A 149 2.52 13.55 33.24
C PRO A 149 2.41 12.92 34.64
N ALA A 150 3.54 12.88 35.35
CA ALA A 150 3.62 12.47 36.73
C ALA A 150 2.71 13.36 37.59
N VAL A 151 1.82 12.72 38.34
CA VAL A 151 0.92 13.39 39.28
C VAL A 151 1.74 13.79 40.51
N THR A 152 2.02 15.05 40.66
CA THR A 152 2.28 15.66 42.01
C THR A 152 1.07 16.50 42.34
N GLY A 153 0.48 16.15 43.50
CA GLY A 153 -0.79 16.66 43.93
C GLY A 153 -0.79 18.14 44.30
N THR A 154 -1.96 18.71 44.24
CA THR A 154 -2.54 19.56 45.35
C THR A 154 -4.04 19.79 45.09
N LEU A 155 -4.76 19.72 46.17
CA LEU A 155 -6.19 19.82 46.34
C LEU A 155 -6.79 21.20 46.02
N ASN A 156 -8.09 21.18 45.70
CA ASN A 156 -9.10 22.24 45.78
C ASN A 156 -9.20 23.26 44.64
N ARG A 157 -10.23 23.05 43.79
CA ARG A 157 -11.04 24.17 43.28
C ARG A 157 -12.45 23.68 42.88
N PRO A 158 -13.51 24.55 43.13
CA PRO A 158 -14.91 24.09 43.08
C PRO A 158 -15.48 24.01 41.68
N LEU A 159 -16.54 23.18 41.55
CA LEU A 159 -17.38 23.03 40.35
C LEU A 159 -17.93 24.40 39.88
N ALA A 160 -17.62 24.77 38.66
CA ALA A 160 -18.39 25.73 37.88
C ALA A 160 -18.73 25.07 36.53
N GLU A 161 -19.98 25.18 36.20
CA GLU A 161 -20.66 24.61 35.01
C GLU A 161 -19.86 24.80 33.72
N ARG A 162 -19.51 23.70 33.06
CA ARG A 162 -19.16 23.68 31.63
C ARG A 162 -20.35 23.13 30.86
N GLN A 163 -21.00 24.02 30.15
CA GLN A 163 -21.96 23.71 29.12
C GLN A 163 -21.31 22.72 28.13
N SER A 164 -21.91 21.55 28.01
CA SER A 164 -21.54 20.55 27.09
C SER A 164 -21.92 20.97 25.67
N GLU A 165 -20.92 21.32 24.85
CA GLU A 165 -21.10 21.34 23.40
C GLU A 165 -21.51 19.93 22.94
N PRO A 166 -22.49 19.79 22.06
CA PRO A 166 -22.90 18.49 21.59
C PRO A 166 -21.77 17.86 20.78
N ALA A 167 -21.19 16.78 21.28
CA ALA A 167 -20.27 15.93 20.53
C ALA A 167 -20.94 15.56 19.20
N ARG A 168 -20.32 16.00 18.10
CA ARG A 168 -20.72 15.65 16.74
C ARG A 168 -20.77 14.14 16.64
N ALA A 169 -21.97 13.58 16.68
CA ALA A 169 -22.24 12.15 16.63
C ALA A 169 -21.48 11.57 15.45
N ALA A 170 -20.56 10.64 15.72
CA ALA A 170 -19.95 9.81 14.69
C ALA A 170 -21.09 9.13 13.94
N ALA A 171 -21.14 9.33 12.61
CA ALA A 171 -22.16 8.71 11.78
C ALA A 171 -22.15 7.20 12.03
N ALA A 172 -23.26 6.65 12.47
CA ALA A 172 -23.44 5.23 12.67
C ALA A 172 -23.07 4.50 11.36
N PRO A 173 -22.36 3.36 11.42
CA PRO A 173 -22.03 2.60 10.23
C PRO A 173 -23.33 2.28 9.49
N ALA A 174 -23.36 2.55 8.17
CA ALA A 174 -24.53 2.29 7.35
C ALA A 174 -24.95 0.83 7.53
N ALA A 175 -26.19 0.61 8.00
CA ALA A 175 -26.73 -0.73 8.21
C ALA A 175 -26.86 -1.42 6.86
N PHE A 176 -25.97 -2.37 6.56
CA PHE A 176 -26.06 -3.19 5.36
C PHE A 176 -27.29 -4.06 5.43
N LYS A 177 -28.22 -3.89 4.49
CA LYS A 177 -29.36 -4.78 4.35
C LYS A 177 -28.88 -6.11 3.75
N ARG A 178 -29.15 -7.21 4.44
CA ARG A 178 -28.89 -8.55 3.88
C ARG A 178 -29.77 -8.74 2.63
N SER A 179 -29.16 -9.27 1.55
CA SER A 179 -29.86 -9.48 0.28
C SER A 179 -30.90 -10.59 0.32
N GLY A 180 -30.90 -11.43 1.36
CA GLY A 180 -31.74 -12.64 1.47
C GLY A 180 -31.34 -13.77 0.50
N LYS A 181 -30.33 -13.58 -0.33
CA LYS A 181 -29.83 -14.58 -1.28
C LYS A 181 -28.80 -15.49 -0.62
N SER A 182 -28.77 -16.75 -1.02
CA SER A 182 -27.72 -17.71 -0.68
C SER A 182 -26.61 -17.63 -1.74
N TYR A 183 -25.36 -17.52 -1.30
CA TYR A 183 -24.17 -17.51 -2.15
C TYR A 183 -23.35 -18.77 -1.87
N GLN A 184 -22.73 -19.35 -2.89
CA GLN A 184 -21.90 -20.54 -2.75
C GLN A 184 -20.40 -20.23 -2.79
N LEU A 185 -20.03 -19.06 -3.27
CA LEU A 185 -18.65 -18.65 -3.52
C LEU A 185 -18.51 -17.14 -3.37
N VAL A 186 -17.38 -16.68 -2.85
CA VAL A 186 -16.95 -15.29 -2.89
C VAL A 186 -15.76 -15.18 -3.85
N ALA A 187 -15.89 -14.37 -4.90
CA ALA A 187 -14.78 -14.05 -5.80
C ALA A 187 -14.35 -12.59 -5.59
N ILE A 188 -13.06 -12.35 -5.38
CA ILE A 188 -12.50 -11.03 -5.14
C ILE A 188 -11.41 -10.77 -6.18
N GLY A 189 -11.69 -9.87 -7.13
CA GLY A 189 -10.72 -9.40 -8.13
C GLY A 189 -10.07 -8.10 -7.68
N THR A 190 -8.74 -8.05 -7.74
CA THR A 190 -7.96 -6.88 -7.33
C THR A 190 -6.78 -6.61 -8.27
N SER A 191 -6.34 -5.35 -8.31
CA SER A 191 -5.16 -4.89 -9.05
C SER A 191 -4.33 -3.94 -8.17
N THR A 192 -4.12 -2.69 -8.59
CA THR A 192 -3.34 -1.67 -7.87
C THR A 192 -3.81 -1.48 -6.42
N GLY A 193 -2.93 -1.72 -5.47
CA GLY A 193 -3.22 -1.70 -4.03
C GLY A 193 -4.04 -2.91 -3.54
N GLY A 194 -4.23 -3.91 -4.42
CA GLY A 194 -4.91 -5.16 -4.10
C GLY A 194 -4.30 -5.93 -2.95
N PRO A 195 -2.99 -6.15 -2.92
CA PRO A 195 -2.37 -6.93 -1.85
C PRO A 195 -2.67 -6.38 -0.45
N VAL A 196 -2.56 -5.07 -0.26
CA VAL A 196 -2.90 -4.42 1.02
C VAL A 196 -4.40 -4.51 1.32
N ALA A 197 -5.25 -4.33 0.31
CA ALA A 197 -6.70 -4.43 0.48
C ALA A 197 -7.14 -5.84 0.85
N LEU A 198 -6.62 -6.87 0.17
CA LEU A 198 -6.88 -8.28 0.45
C LEU A 198 -6.45 -8.65 1.88
N GLN A 199 -5.24 -8.27 2.29
CA GLN A 199 -4.77 -8.48 3.65
C GLN A 199 -5.72 -7.85 4.68
N ASN A 200 -6.15 -6.61 4.47
CA ASN A 200 -7.06 -5.90 5.37
C ASN A 200 -8.46 -6.54 5.46
N VAL A 201 -8.94 -7.16 4.40
CA VAL A 201 -10.25 -7.83 4.37
C VAL A 201 -10.14 -9.22 4.97
N LEU A 202 -9.21 -10.04 4.48
CA LEU A 202 -9.13 -11.45 4.84
C LEU A 202 -8.73 -11.69 6.30
N THR A 203 -7.86 -10.85 6.87
CA THR A 203 -7.49 -10.93 8.28
C THR A 203 -8.64 -10.67 9.25
N LYS A 204 -9.76 -10.11 8.78
CA LYS A 204 -10.97 -9.87 9.58
C LYS A 204 -12.01 -10.98 9.45
N LEU A 205 -11.80 -11.94 8.56
CA LEU A 205 -12.73 -13.06 8.40
C LEU A 205 -12.47 -14.10 9.49
N PRO A 206 -13.55 -14.65 10.09
CA PRO A 206 -13.43 -15.73 11.07
C PRO A 206 -12.97 -17.02 10.38
N GLY A 207 -12.29 -17.91 11.11
CA GLY A 207 -11.77 -19.18 10.57
C GLY A 207 -12.85 -20.15 10.07
N ASP A 208 -14.09 -20.03 10.58
CA ASP A 208 -15.28 -20.77 10.18
C ASP A 208 -16.11 -20.06 9.09
N PHE A 209 -15.50 -19.17 8.30
CA PHE A 209 -16.18 -18.45 7.24
C PHE A 209 -16.88 -19.43 6.28
N PRO A 210 -18.21 -19.31 6.07
CA PRO A 210 -19.04 -20.40 5.51
C PRO A 210 -18.88 -20.63 4.00
N HIS A 211 -18.16 -19.77 3.30
CA HIS A 211 -18.02 -19.85 1.84
C HIS A 211 -16.55 -19.97 1.43
N PRO A 212 -16.25 -20.74 0.37
CA PRO A 212 -14.93 -20.68 -0.27
C PRO A 212 -14.71 -19.30 -0.90
N ILE A 213 -13.45 -18.89 -0.95
CA ILE A 213 -13.05 -17.60 -1.52
C ILE A 213 -12.08 -17.83 -2.67
N LEU A 214 -12.29 -17.15 -3.80
CA LEU A 214 -11.32 -17.07 -4.90
C LEU A 214 -10.76 -15.66 -4.97
N LEU A 215 -9.43 -15.57 -4.95
CA LEU A 215 -8.70 -14.31 -5.07
C LEU A 215 -8.08 -14.24 -6.46
N ILE A 216 -8.36 -13.18 -7.19
CA ILE A 216 -7.76 -12.88 -8.49
C ILE A 216 -6.98 -11.59 -8.35
N GLN A 217 -5.65 -11.69 -8.22
CA GLN A 217 -4.76 -10.55 -8.09
C GLN A 217 -3.89 -10.43 -9.35
N HIS A 218 -3.92 -9.26 -9.97
CA HIS A 218 -3.00 -8.94 -11.07
C HIS A 218 -1.57 -8.80 -10.52
N MET A 219 -0.79 -9.86 -10.60
CA MET A 219 0.53 -10.02 -9.96
C MET A 219 1.38 -11.01 -10.76
N PRO A 220 2.71 -10.82 -10.88
CA PRO A 220 3.58 -11.82 -11.47
C PRO A 220 3.52 -13.18 -10.73
N ALA A 221 3.59 -14.28 -11.45
CA ALA A 221 3.48 -15.64 -10.89
C ALA A 221 4.53 -15.92 -9.80
N THR A 222 5.72 -15.31 -9.88
CA THR A 222 6.77 -15.45 -8.86
C THR A 222 6.40 -14.86 -7.50
N PHE A 223 5.35 -14.04 -7.44
CA PHE A 223 4.88 -13.39 -6.21
C PHE A 223 3.65 -14.06 -5.59
N THR A 224 2.87 -14.82 -6.38
CA THR A 224 1.59 -15.37 -5.91
C THR A 224 1.77 -16.37 -4.79
N ALA A 225 2.75 -17.26 -4.89
CA ALA A 225 3.06 -18.24 -3.84
C ALA A 225 3.50 -17.56 -2.53
N ALA A 226 4.39 -16.55 -2.60
CA ALA A 226 4.85 -15.80 -1.44
C ALA A 226 3.71 -15.01 -0.80
N PHE A 227 2.82 -14.43 -1.60
CA PHE A 227 1.67 -13.68 -1.12
C PHE A 227 0.64 -14.61 -0.45
N ALA A 228 0.34 -15.76 -1.05
CA ALA A 228 -0.55 -16.77 -0.45
C ALA A 228 0.00 -17.27 0.89
N ALA A 229 1.30 -17.62 0.96
CA ALA A 229 1.95 -18.03 2.20
C ALA A 229 1.88 -16.94 3.29
N ARG A 230 2.07 -15.67 2.92
CA ARG A 230 1.94 -14.53 3.85
C ARG A 230 0.51 -14.39 4.37
N LEU A 231 -0.49 -14.39 3.49
CA LEU A 231 -1.89 -14.32 3.88
C LEU A 231 -2.28 -15.49 4.80
N ASN A 232 -1.82 -16.70 4.49
CA ASN A 232 -2.06 -17.87 5.34
C ASN A 232 -1.52 -17.71 6.75
N GLY A 233 -0.37 -17.03 6.92
CA GLY A 233 0.20 -16.73 8.23
C GLY A 233 -0.52 -15.63 9.02
N LEU A 234 -1.30 -14.78 8.34
CA LEU A 234 -1.98 -13.62 8.94
C LEU A 234 -3.48 -13.85 9.16
N CYS A 235 -4.11 -14.73 8.38
CA CYS A 235 -5.55 -14.96 8.39
C CYS A 235 -5.93 -16.13 9.31
N GLN A 236 -7.18 -16.14 9.76
CA GLN A 236 -7.77 -17.28 10.46
C GLN A 236 -8.26 -18.35 9.49
N ILE A 237 -8.63 -17.97 8.25
CA ILE A 237 -8.95 -18.90 7.15
C ILE A 237 -7.65 -19.43 6.53
N GLY A 238 -7.70 -20.64 5.96
CA GLY A 238 -6.58 -21.18 5.16
C GLY A 238 -6.44 -20.42 3.85
N VAL A 239 -5.21 -20.06 3.48
CA VAL A 239 -4.92 -19.39 2.19
C VAL A 239 -3.82 -20.14 1.46
N LYS A 240 -4.01 -20.45 0.18
CA LYS A 240 -3.00 -21.10 -0.65
C LYS A 240 -3.04 -20.59 -2.09
N GLU A 241 -1.92 -20.72 -2.79
CA GLU A 241 -1.92 -20.54 -4.24
C GLU A 241 -2.73 -21.64 -4.90
N ALA A 242 -3.61 -21.28 -5.84
CA ALA A 242 -4.48 -22.23 -6.53
C ALA A 242 -3.68 -23.12 -7.50
N GLN A 243 -4.02 -24.40 -7.53
CA GLN A 243 -3.47 -25.39 -8.44
C GLN A 243 -4.59 -26.10 -9.21
N ASP A 244 -4.27 -26.63 -10.37
CA ASP A 244 -5.22 -27.40 -11.14
C ASP A 244 -5.72 -28.62 -10.34
N GLY A 245 -7.02 -28.86 -10.34
CA GLY A 245 -7.65 -29.91 -9.55
C GLY A 245 -8.00 -29.54 -8.11
N ASP A 246 -7.73 -28.33 -7.65
CA ASP A 246 -8.12 -27.90 -6.31
C ASP A 246 -9.65 -27.86 -6.14
N VAL A 247 -10.11 -28.38 -5.02
CA VAL A 247 -11.52 -28.35 -4.63
C VAL A 247 -11.77 -27.19 -3.68
N LEU A 248 -12.72 -26.33 -4.02
CA LEU A 248 -13.12 -25.19 -3.20
C LEU A 248 -13.79 -25.65 -1.91
N LYS A 249 -13.35 -25.14 -0.75
CA LYS A 249 -13.88 -25.51 0.56
C LYS A 249 -14.18 -24.25 1.39
N PRO A 250 -15.26 -24.26 2.23
CA PRO A 250 -15.48 -23.22 3.22
C PRO A 250 -14.26 -23.00 4.11
N GLY A 251 -14.03 -21.76 4.54
CA GLY A 251 -12.89 -21.41 5.38
C GLY A 251 -11.54 -21.40 4.65
N GLN A 252 -11.55 -21.43 3.31
CA GLN A 252 -10.34 -21.39 2.47
C GLN A 252 -10.45 -20.33 1.36
N ALA A 253 -9.29 -19.74 1.04
CA ALA A 253 -9.09 -18.82 -0.08
C ALA A 253 -7.90 -19.27 -0.93
#